data_3af7baf7e180b05c037458b4004674d8
#
_entry.id   3af7baf7e180b05c037458b4004674d8
#
_cell.length_a   1.000
_cell.length_b   1.000
_cell.length_c   1.000
_cell.angle_alpha   90.00
_cell.angle_beta   90.00
_cell.angle_gamma   90.00
#
_symmetry.space_group_name_H-M   'P 1'
#
loop_
_entity.id
_entity.type
_entity.pdbx_description
1 polymer ?
#
loop_
_entity_poly.entity_id
_entity_poly.type
_entity_poly.pdbx_seq_one_letter_code
_entity_poly.pdbx_strand_id
1 'polypeptide(L)'
;KDKDKKAEIFAHTGFTTRVVADNGLSLDISCYNSDATYGFTGNCILLNRMNSITLKDAGKYIKLKPQGEWIVNGDPTPCRVEAVSDEPIQSTKTEYVLYLRGDAIDAYNQHPLSVGDVVRVEQTVAGTKWGTAPKDILNAFHGYPSLVHDGVFHDGEYNDFENSREYEKSAHVLAGISKDKTKLYMLINEMSVQSSAIDCIELCSWMVNR
;
A
#
# COMPACT_ATOMS: atom_id res chain seq x y z
N LYS A 1 -12.72 14.77 -15.49
CA LYS A 1 -11.43 15.09 -14.80
C LYS A 1 -11.78 16.01 -13.65
N ASP A 2 -11.78 15.49 -12.42
CA ASP A 2 -11.99 16.29 -11.23
C ASP A 2 -10.86 17.30 -11.10
N LYS A 3 -11.21 18.58 -11.19
CA LYS A 3 -10.26 19.70 -11.10
C LYS A 3 -9.71 19.91 -9.70
N ASP A 4 -10.22 19.18 -8.70
CA ASP A 4 -9.93 19.38 -7.29
C ASP A 4 -8.99 18.32 -6.68
N LYS A 5 -8.53 17.34 -7.47
CA LYS A 5 -7.59 16.32 -6.99
C LYS A 5 -6.20 16.91 -6.88
N LYS A 6 -5.68 16.97 -5.66
CA LYS A 6 -4.35 17.49 -5.33
C LYS A 6 -3.41 16.36 -4.94
N ALA A 7 -2.13 16.52 -5.21
CA ALA A 7 -1.09 15.68 -4.66
C ALA A 7 -0.74 16.17 -3.26
N GLU A 8 -0.56 15.25 -2.32
CA GLU A 8 -0.11 15.55 -0.97
C GLU A 8 0.98 14.58 -0.55
N ILE A 9 1.96 15.07 0.20
CA ILE A 9 2.95 14.26 0.90
C ILE A 9 2.60 14.33 2.38
N PHE A 10 2.48 13.17 3.01
CA PHE A 10 2.25 13.08 4.44
C PHE A 10 3.01 11.89 5.01
N ALA A 11 3.42 12.00 6.27
CA ALA A 11 3.95 10.86 6.99
C ALA A 11 2.81 9.99 7.51
N HIS A 12 2.97 8.67 7.51
CA HIS A 12 1.99 7.73 8.04
C HIS A 12 2.59 6.88 9.15
N THR A 13 1.78 6.52 10.15
CA THR A 13 2.16 5.58 11.22
C THR A 13 1.69 4.16 10.97
N GLY A 14 0.77 3.97 10.07
CA GLY A 14 0.23 2.65 9.77
C GLY A 14 -0.73 2.67 8.60
N PHE A 15 -0.79 1.55 7.92
CA PHE A 15 -1.75 1.24 6.89
C PHE A 15 -2.50 -0.02 7.31
N THR A 16 -3.81 0.06 7.40
CA THR A 16 -4.65 -1.08 7.75
C THR A 16 -5.66 -1.36 6.66
N THR A 17 -5.92 -2.63 6.44
CA THR A 17 -7.02 -3.07 5.58
C THR A 17 -7.82 -4.11 6.32
N ARG A 18 -9.13 -3.96 6.28
CA ARG A 18 -10.09 -4.88 6.88
C ARG A 18 -11.13 -5.29 5.88
N VAL A 19 -11.50 -6.56 5.90
CA VAL A 19 -12.64 -7.10 5.15
C VAL A 19 -13.76 -7.39 6.12
N VAL A 20 -14.92 -6.78 5.89
CA VAL A 20 -16.12 -6.96 6.73
C VAL A 20 -17.31 -7.41 5.90
N ALA A 21 -18.18 -8.24 6.48
CA ALA A 21 -19.43 -8.69 5.86
C ALA A 21 -20.60 -8.53 6.82
N ASP A 22 -21.80 -8.46 6.27
CA ASP A 22 -23.03 -8.26 7.05
C ASP A 22 -23.39 -9.45 7.94
N ASN A 23 -22.84 -10.64 7.65
CA ASN A 23 -23.00 -11.84 8.48
C ASN A 23 -22.14 -11.81 9.77
N GLY A 24 -21.35 -10.74 10.01
CA GLY A 24 -20.49 -10.59 11.18
C GLY A 24 -19.01 -10.94 10.93
N LEU A 25 -18.64 -11.40 9.73
CA LEU A 25 -17.23 -11.63 9.41
C LEU A 25 -16.44 -10.32 9.47
N SER A 26 -15.30 -10.35 10.16
CA SER A 26 -14.34 -9.24 10.18
C SER A 26 -12.92 -9.81 10.19
N LEU A 27 -12.14 -9.48 9.15
CA LEU A 27 -10.79 -9.99 8.95
C LEU A 27 -9.83 -8.83 8.68
N ASP A 28 -8.80 -8.71 9.51
CA ASP A 28 -7.70 -7.78 9.27
C ASP A 28 -6.69 -8.42 8.31
N ILE A 29 -6.35 -7.70 7.25
CA ILE A 29 -5.35 -8.13 6.27
C ILE A 29 -3.95 -7.99 6.90
N SER A 30 -3.24 -9.09 7.02
CA SER A 30 -1.91 -9.13 7.63
C SER A 30 -0.83 -8.68 6.63
N CYS A 31 -0.99 -8.99 5.37
CA CYS A 31 -0.04 -8.61 4.31
C CYS A 31 -0.66 -8.68 2.92
N TYR A 32 0.07 -8.13 1.96
CA TYR A 32 -0.30 -8.11 0.54
C TYR A 32 0.72 -8.85 -0.30
N ASN A 33 0.23 -9.59 -1.30
CA ASN A 33 1.07 -10.21 -2.34
C ASN A 33 2.28 -10.97 -1.80
N SER A 34 2.14 -11.56 -0.63
CA SER A 34 3.19 -12.38 -0.02
C SER A 34 2.84 -13.86 -0.12
N ASP A 35 3.84 -14.68 -0.33
CA ASP A 35 3.72 -16.12 -0.16
C ASP A 35 4.27 -16.54 1.23
N ALA A 36 3.85 -17.72 1.66
CA ALA A 36 4.29 -18.28 2.93
C ALA A 36 5.80 -18.59 2.98
N THR A 37 6.48 -18.61 1.83
CA THR A 37 7.92 -18.97 1.71
C THR A 37 8.84 -17.90 2.26
N TYR A 38 8.40 -16.64 2.35
CA TYR A 38 9.23 -15.54 2.86
C TYR A 38 9.10 -15.27 4.36
N GLY A 39 8.55 -16.21 5.13
CA GLY A 39 8.51 -16.11 6.59
C GLY A 39 7.50 -15.10 7.15
N PHE A 40 6.61 -14.56 6.33
CA PHE A 40 5.52 -13.73 6.82
C PHE A 40 4.50 -14.59 7.58
N THR A 41 4.29 -14.24 8.85
CA THR A 41 3.45 -15.00 9.79
C THR A 41 1.96 -14.63 9.71
N GLY A 42 1.56 -13.86 8.71
CA GLY A 42 0.17 -13.39 8.59
C GLY A 42 -0.82 -14.50 8.26
N ASN A 43 -1.99 -14.45 8.87
CA ASN A 43 -3.06 -15.41 8.69
C ASN A 43 -4.08 -15.00 7.62
N CYS A 44 -4.07 -13.75 7.19
CA CYS A 44 -4.98 -13.20 6.19
C CYS A 44 -4.19 -12.40 5.16
N ILE A 45 -4.13 -12.89 3.93
CA ILE A 45 -3.32 -12.31 2.84
C ILE A 45 -4.24 -11.86 1.71
N LEU A 46 -4.06 -10.64 1.23
CA LEU A 46 -4.75 -10.15 0.04
C LEU A 46 -3.82 -10.18 -1.17
N LEU A 47 -4.18 -10.98 -2.16
CA LEU A 47 -3.50 -11.05 -3.44
C LEU A 47 -4.22 -10.17 -4.45
N ASN A 48 -3.49 -9.29 -5.11
CA ASN A 48 -4.03 -8.43 -6.15
C ASN A 48 -3.45 -8.76 -7.53
N ARG A 49 -3.88 -8.00 -8.53
CA ARG A 49 -3.49 -8.16 -9.94
C ARG A 49 -1.98 -8.15 -10.22
N MET A 50 -1.18 -7.66 -9.29
CA MET A 50 0.28 -7.56 -9.45
C MET A 50 0.97 -8.88 -9.12
N ASN A 51 0.22 -9.83 -8.57
CA ASN A 51 0.79 -11.06 -8.09
C ASN A 51 0.63 -12.19 -9.11
N SER A 52 1.76 -12.70 -9.60
CA SER A 52 1.84 -13.95 -10.36
C SER A 52 2.14 -15.16 -9.45
N ILE A 53 2.18 -14.96 -8.12
CA ILE A 53 2.51 -16.02 -7.17
C ILE A 53 1.33 -17.00 -7.13
N THR A 54 1.60 -18.25 -7.44
CA THR A 54 0.67 -19.34 -7.20
C THR A 54 0.90 -19.83 -5.79
N LEU A 55 0.04 -19.45 -4.87
CA LEU A 55 0.03 -20.07 -3.54
C LEU A 55 -0.35 -21.54 -3.71
N LYS A 56 0.47 -22.42 -3.15
CA LYS A 56 0.24 -23.87 -3.17
C LYS A 56 -0.17 -24.40 -1.81
N ASP A 57 -0.24 -23.52 -0.82
CA ASP A 57 -0.48 -23.91 0.56
C ASP A 57 -1.96 -24.23 0.80
N ALA A 58 -2.21 -25.19 1.68
CA ALA A 58 -3.55 -25.46 2.17
C ALA A 58 -4.12 -24.24 2.88
N GLY A 59 -5.37 -23.89 2.62
CA GLY A 59 -6.03 -22.73 3.19
C GLY A 59 -7.40 -22.49 2.56
N LYS A 60 -8.01 -21.37 2.90
CA LYS A 60 -9.25 -20.92 2.30
C LYS A 60 -8.96 -19.76 1.35
N TYR A 61 -9.46 -19.86 0.14
CA TYR A 61 -9.32 -18.88 -0.93
C TYR A 61 -10.67 -18.28 -1.26
N ILE A 62 -10.77 -16.97 -1.22
CA ILE A 62 -12.00 -16.24 -1.51
C ILE A 62 -11.70 -15.22 -2.59
N LYS A 63 -12.33 -15.39 -3.76
CA LYS A 63 -12.17 -14.48 -4.88
C LYS A 63 -13.14 -13.33 -4.75
N LEU A 64 -12.61 -12.11 -4.79
CA LEU A 64 -13.35 -10.87 -4.60
C LEU A 64 -13.27 -10.00 -5.86
N LYS A 65 -14.42 -9.55 -6.32
CA LYS A 65 -14.55 -8.60 -7.43
C LYS A 65 -15.02 -7.26 -6.91
N PRO A 66 -14.18 -6.21 -6.93
CA PRO A 66 -14.59 -4.86 -6.54
C PRO A 66 -15.75 -4.36 -7.42
N GLN A 67 -16.72 -3.71 -6.78
CA GLN A 67 -17.88 -3.09 -7.44
C GLN A 67 -17.72 -1.57 -7.59
N GLY A 68 -16.54 -1.04 -7.26
CA GLY A 68 -16.19 0.38 -7.36
C GLY A 68 -14.70 0.60 -7.31
N GLU A 69 -14.31 1.86 -7.29
CA GLU A 69 -12.91 2.23 -7.08
C GLU A 69 -12.47 1.91 -5.65
N TRP A 70 -11.22 1.54 -5.52
CA TRP A 70 -10.62 1.29 -4.22
C TRP A 70 -10.09 2.60 -3.65
N ILE A 71 -10.70 3.08 -2.57
CA ILE A 71 -10.44 4.40 -1.99
C ILE A 71 -9.92 4.24 -0.57
N VAL A 72 -8.73 4.75 -0.30
CA VAL A 72 -8.14 4.74 1.05
C VAL A 72 -8.63 5.97 1.82
N ASN A 73 -9.00 5.80 3.09
CA ASN A 73 -9.63 6.82 3.94
C ASN A 73 -10.96 7.35 3.38
N GLY A 74 -11.61 6.60 2.50
CA GLY A 74 -12.91 6.88 1.94
C GLY A 74 -13.97 5.89 2.43
N ASP A 75 -15.08 5.83 1.72
CA ASP A 75 -16.11 4.84 1.97
C ASP A 75 -15.58 3.43 1.65
N PRO A 76 -15.98 2.42 2.45
CA PRO A 76 -15.57 1.04 2.22
C PRO A 76 -15.98 0.55 0.82
N THR A 77 -15.04 -0.05 0.10
CA THR A 77 -15.29 -0.56 -1.24
C THR A 77 -16.07 -1.87 -1.20
N PRO A 78 -17.28 -1.94 -1.78
CA PRO A 78 -18.01 -3.18 -1.87
C PRO A 78 -17.32 -4.13 -2.86
N CYS A 79 -17.19 -5.39 -2.45
CA CYS A 79 -16.61 -6.46 -3.26
C CYS A 79 -17.54 -7.66 -3.26
N ARG A 80 -17.88 -8.18 -4.43
CA ARG A 80 -18.67 -9.39 -4.56
C ARG A 80 -17.78 -10.62 -4.45
N VAL A 81 -18.26 -11.63 -3.74
CA VAL A 81 -17.62 -12.95 -3.69
C VAL A 81 -17.93 -13.70 -4.99
N GLU A 82 -16.90 -14.00 -5.77
CA GLU A 82 -17.03 -14.72 -7.05
C GLU A 82 -16.71 -16.23 -6.93
N ALA A 83 -15.88 -16.59 -5.95
CA ALA A 83 -15.56 -17.99 -5.67
C ALA A 83 -15.10 -18.14 -4.21
N VAL A 84 -15.33 -19.32 -3.66
CA VAL A 84 -14.77 -19.81 -2.39
C VAL A 84 -14.23 -21.20 -2.62
N SER A 85 -12.99 -21.48 -2.23
CA SER A 85 -12.31 -22.75 -2.48
C SER A 85 -11.32 -23.09 -1.38
N ASP A 86 -11.06 -24.38 -1.17
CA ASP A 86 -9.94 -24.87 -0.40
C ASP A 86 -8.68 -25.09 -1.26
N GLU A 87 -8.87 -25.02 -2.58
CA GLU A 87 -7.78 -25.08 -3.55
C GLU A 87 -7.37 -23.68 -4.00
N PRO A 88 -6.08 -23.49 -4.36
CA PRO A 88 -5.57 -22.20 -4.79
C PRO A 88 -6.36 -21.58 -5.94
N ILE A 89 -6.70 -20.30 -5.77
CA ILE A 89 -7.31 -19.48 -6.83
C ILE A 89 -6.31 -18.39 -7.21
N GLN A 90 -6.12 -18.20 -8.51
CA GLN A 90 -5.28 -17.13 -9.03
C GLN A 90 -6.04 -15.80 -9.09
N SER A 91 -5.42 -14.73 -8.62
CA SER A 91 -5.92 -13.36 -8.83
C SER A 91 -5.80 -12.94 -10.29
N THR A 92 -6.64 -12.02 -10.71
CA THR A 92 -6.63 -11.45 -12.07
C THR A 92 -6.38 -9.93 -12.02
N LYS A 93 -6.34 -9.29 -13.20
CA LYS A 93 -6.17 -7.83 -13.28
C LYS A 93 -7.29 -7.01 -12.62
N THR A 94 -8.47 -7.61 -12.44
CA THR A 94 -9.68 -6.94 -11.95
C THR A 94 -10.26 -7.59 -10.70
N GLU A 95 -9.64 -8.66 -10.20
CA GLU A 95 -10.13 -9.44 -9.08
C GLU A 95 -9.02 -9.64 -8.06
N TYR A 96 -9.39 -9.75 -6.81
CA TYR A 96 -8.49 -10.00 -5.70
C TYR A 96 -8.76 -11.40 -5.15
N VAL A 97 -7.76 -12.00 -4.51
CA VAL A 97 -7.94 -13.25 -3.78
C VAL A 97 -7.55 -13.02 -2.33
N LEU A 98 -8.48 -13.28 -1.43
CA LEU A 98 -8.25 -13.33 -0.02
C LEU A 98 -7.83 -14.76 0.32
N TYR A 99 -6.63 -14.93 0.84
CA TYR A 99 -6.11 -16.21 1.32
C TYR A 99 -6.07 -16.21 2.83
N LEU A 100 -6.72 -17.21 3.42
CA LEU A 100 -6.84 -17.39 4.86
C LEU A 100 -6.14 -18.66 5.31
N ARG A 101 -5.47 -18.58 6.45
CA ARG A 101 -4.85 -19.72 7.15
C ARG A 101 -4.94 -19.51 8.67
N GLY A 102 -4.67 -20.56 9.44
CA GLY A 102 -4.66 -20.48 10.91
C GLY A 102 -5.93 -19.84 11.47
N ASP A 103 -5.78 -18.93 12.42
CA ASP A 103 -6.90 -18.27 13.13
C ASP A 103 -7.87 -17.54 12.21
N ALA A 104 -7.42 -17.10 11.03
CA ALA A 104 -8.32 -16.47 10.05
C ALA A 104 -9.30 -17.46 9.43
N ILE A 105 -8.95 -18.75 9.31
CA ILE A 105 -9.88 -19.80 8.91
C ILE A 105 -10.91 -20.03 10.01
N ASP A 106 -10.52 -20.01 11.27
CA ASP A 106 -11.44 -20.20 12.39
C ASP A 106 -12.47 -19.06 12.47
N ALA A 107 -12.02 -17.83 12.28
CA ALA A 107 -12.90 -16.67 12.19
C ALA A 107 -13.87 -16.77 10.99
N TYR A 108 -13.35 -17.18 9.83
CA TYR A 108 -14.18 -17.43 8.64
C TYR A 108 -15.22 -18.52 8.86
N ASN A 109 -14.86 -19.62 9.51
CA ASN A 109 -15.79 -20.75 9.75
C ASN A 109 -16.96 -20.38 10.65
N GLN A 110 -16.81 -19.37 11.51
CA GLN A 110 -17.90 -18.84 12.32
C GLN A 110 -18.88 -17.98 11.47
N HIS A 111 -18.38 -17.37 10.42
CA HIS A 111 -19.13 -16.45 9.55
C HIS A 111 -18.82 -16.71 8.08
N PRO A 112 -19.17 -17.89 7.54
CA PRO A 112 -18.78 -18.29 6.20
C PRO A 112 -19.44 -17.41 5.13
N LEU A 113 -18.72 -17.21 4.03
CA LEU A 113 -19.21 -16.52 2.86
C LEU A 113 -19.63 -17.49 1.77
N SER A 114 -20.62 -17.10 1.00
CA SER A 114 -21.10 -17.79 -0.18
C SER A 114 -20.83 -16.98 -1.45
N VAL A 115 -20.75 -17.64 -2.59
CA VAL A 115 -20.69 -16.95 -3.89
C VAL A 115 -21.92 -16.06 -4.05
N GLY A 116 -21.67 -14.81 -4.41
CA GLY A 116 -22.70 -13.78 -4.53
C GLY A 116 -22.80 -12.84 -3.32
N ASP A 117 -22.28 -13.21 -2.16
CA ASP A 117 -22.21 -12.32 -1.00
C ASP A 117 -21.42 -11.05 -1.33
N VAL A 118 -21.71 -9.99 -0.60
CA VAL A 118 -20.97 -8.73 -0.69
C VAL A 118 -20.23 -8.51 0.62
N VAL A 119 -18.93 -8.31 0.50
CA VAL A 119 -18.08 -7.85 1.60
C VAL A 119 -17.67 -6.41 1.35
N ARG A 120 -17.31 -5.69 2.38
CA ARG A 120 -16.74 -4.33 2.28
C ARG A 120 -15.27 -4.38 2.66
N VAL A 121 -14.45 -3.77 1.83
CA VAL A 121 -13.02 -3.61 2.10
C VAL A 121 -12.78 -2.18 2.56
N GLU A 122 -12.35 -2.04 3.80
CA GLU A 122 -11.99 -0.79 4.45
C GLU A 122 -10.48 -0.64 4.41
N GLN A 123 -10.00 0.49 3.90
CA GLN A 123 -8.56 0.80 3.91
C GLN A 123 -8.33 2.13 4.58
N THR A 124 -7.46 2.14 5.57
CA THR A 124 -7.13 3.35 6.32
C THR A 124 -5.64 3.56 6.42
N VAL A 125 -5.23 4.81 6.31
CA VAL A 125 -3.88 5.29 6.60
C VAL A 125 -4.00 6.28 7.73
N ALA A 126 -3.27 6.06 8.82
CA ALA A 126 -3.19 6.99 9.92
C ALA A 126 -2.15 8.07 9.64
N GLY A 127 -2.49 9.32 9.89
CA GLY A 127 -1.54 10.44 9.85
C GLY A 127 -0.62 10.46 11.06
N THR A 128 0.47 11.19 10.94
CA THR A 128 1.47 11.37 12.01
C THR A 128 1.66 12.84 12.37
N LYS A 129 2.83 13.13 13.01
CA LYS A 129 3.27 14.44 13.47
C LYS A 129 3.12 15.58 12.44
N TRP A 130 2.95 15.31 11.15
CA TRP A 130 2.87 16.34 10.10
C TRP A 130 1.46 16.55 9.57
N GLY A 131 0.46 16.04 10.28
CA GLY A 131 -0.93 16.28 9.95
C GLY A 131 -1.78 15.02 9.86
N THR A 132 -3.03 15.25 9.54
CA THR A 132 -4.01 14.19 9.32
C THR A 132 -3.81 13.62 7.92
N ALA A 133 -3.88 12.30 7.79
CA ALA A 133 -3.89 11.67 6.48
C ALA A 133 -5.05 12.21 5.64
N PRO A 134 -4.84 12.48 4.34
CA PRO A 134 -5.92 12.95 3.46
C PRO A 134 -7.07 11.95 3.40
N LYS A 135 -8.26 12.45 3.08
CA LYS A 135 -9.40 11.61 2.73
C LYS A 135 -9.38 11.28 1.24
N ASP A 136 -10.10 10.22 0.89
CA ASP A 136 -10.35 9.84 -0.50
C ASP A 136 -9.09 9.67 -1.34
N ILE A 137 -8.12 8.93 -0.81
CA ILE A 137 -6.85 8.66 -1.49
C ILE A 137 -7.09 7.62 -2.58
N LEU A 138 -6.92 8.01 -3.84
CA LEU A 138 -7.07 7.12 -4.99
C LEU A 138 -5.79 6.38 -5.35
N ASN A 139 -4.66 7.06 -5.22
CA ASN A 139 -3.34 6.50 -5.51
C ASN A 139 -2.36 6.97 -4.45
N ALA A 140 -1.56 6.05 -3.96
CA ALA A 140 -0.47 6.34 -3.03
C ALA A 140 0.76 5.52 -3.40
N PHE A 141 1.92 6.08 -3.17
CA PHE A 141 3.18 5.36 -3.17
C PHE A 141 3.97 5.75 -1.93
N HIS A 142 4.75 4.84 -1.46
CA HIS A 142 5.56 5.01 -0.26
C HIS A 142 7.01 5.29 -0.66
N GLY A 143 7.64 6.22 0.03
CA GLY A 143 9.05 6.54 -0.06
C GLY A 143 9.65 6.77 1.32
N TYR A 144 10.93 6.55 1.45
CA TYR A 144 11.73 6.77 2.66
C TYR A 144 13.16 7.13 2.28
N PRO A 145 13.83 8.02 3.00
CA PRO A 145 13.32 8.89 4.07
C PRO A 145 12.55 10.11 3.54
N SER A 146 11.88 10.85 4.44
CA SER A 146 11.38 12.19 4.12
C SER A 146 12.50 13.20 4.33
N LEU A 147 12.89 13.89 3.28
CA LEU A 147 14.05 14.77 3.27
C LEU A 147 13.68 16.27 3.32
N VAL A 148 12.49 16.61 2.83
CA VAL A 148 12.02 17.99 2.75
C VAL A 148 10.59 18.08 3.26
N HIS A 149 10.34 19.00 4.18
CA HIS A 149 9.01 19.36 4.65
C HIS A 149 8.83 20.88 4.58
N ASP A 150 7.73 21.32 3.97
CA ASP A 150 7.41 22.75 3.76
C ASP A 150 8.56 23.56 3.10
N GLY A 151 9.29 22.91 2.20
CA GLY A 151 10.42 23.54 1.50
C GLY A 151 11.71 23.64 2.32
N VAL A 152 11.72 23.10 3.53
CA VAL A 152 12.90 23.05 4.40
C VAL A 152 13.49 21.65 4.37
N PHE A 153 14.79 21.58 4.18
CA PHE A 153 15.54 20.33 4.27
C PHE A 153 15.74 19.96 5.75
N HIS A 154 15.46 18.70 6.06
CA HIS A 154 15.63 18.14 7.40
C HIS A 154 16.65 17.01 7.35
N ASP A 155 17.86 17.30 7.79
CA ASP A 155 18.94 16.32 7.91
C ASP A 155 18.74 15.50 9.19
N GLY A 156 18.34 14.25 9.04
CA GLY A 156 18.30 13.26 10.13
C GLY A 156 17.22 13.42 11.20
N GLU A 157 16.54 14.56 11.27
CA GLU A 157 15.60 14.88 12.37
C GLU A 157 14.31 14.03 12.36
N TYR A 158 14.02 13.41 11.22
CA TYR A 158 12.82 12.58 11.01
C TYR A 158 13.13 11.12 10.65
N ASN A 159 14.40 10.76 10.71
CA ASN A 159 14.84 9.42 10.38
C ASN A 159 15.12 8.66 11.68
N ASP A 160 14.22 7.78 12.08
CA ASP A 160 14.37 6.90 13.25
C ASP A 160 15.39 5.76 13.01
N PHE A 161 16.24 5.85 11.97
CA PHE A 161 17.19 4.80 11.62
C PHE A 161 18.64 5.28 11.72
N GLU A 162 19.40 4.59 12.55
CA GLU A 162 20.83 4.84 12.80
C GLU A 162 21.76 4.59 11.59
N ASN A 163 21.23 4.09 10.47
CA ASN A 163 21.95 3.83 9.22
C ASN A 163 21.24 4.53 8.07
N SER A 164 21.37 5.82 7.99
CA SER A 164 20.83 6.61 6.92
C SER A 164 21.56 6.37 5.61
N ARG A 165 20.87 5.77 4.64
CA ARG A 165 21.41 5.59 3.28
C ARG A 165 21.29 6.85 2.42
N GLU A 166 20.83 7.95 2.97
CA GLU A 166 20.68 9.21 2.26
C GLU A 166 22.00 9.81 1.77
N TYR A 167 23.09 9.51 2.47
CA TYR A 167 24.46 9.91 2.09
C TYR A 167 25.16 8.90 1.18
N GLU A 168 24.54 7.77 0.92
CA GLU A 168 25.11 6.75 0.05
C GLU A 168 25.01 7.19 -1.42
N LYS A 169 26.12 7.20 -2.12
CA LYS A 169 26.14 7.46 -3.56
C LYS A 169 25.66 6.23 -4.31
N SER A 170 24.41 6.23 -4.70
CA SER A 170 23.76 5.11 -5.37
C SER A 170 22.67 5.59 -6.34
N ALA A 171 21.95 4.66 -6.94
CA ALA A 171 20.76 4.98 -7.71
C ALA A 171 19.61 5.34 -6.77
N HIS A 172 19.00 6.50 -6.98
CA HIS A 172 17.91 7.00 -6.16
C HIS A 172 16.71 7.44 -7.00
N VAL A 173 15.55 7.32 -6.40
CA VAL A 173 14.31 7.92 -6.92
C VAL A 173 13.74 8.81 -5.84
N LEU A 174 13.62 10.10 -6.14
CA LEU A 174 12.97 11.06 -5.28
C LEU A 174 11.62 11.48 -5.86
N ALA A 175 10.66 11.70 -4.99
CA ALA A 175 9.38 12.28 -5.34
C ALA A 175 9.12 13.54 -4.51
N GLY A 176 8.61 14.57 -5.12
CA GLY A 176 8.25 15.81 -4.47
C GLY A 176 7.05 16.48 -5.13
N ILE A 177 6.39 17.36 -4.40
CA ILE A 177 5.27 18.13 -4.92
C ILE A 177 5.60 19.62 -4.91
N SER A 178 5.03 20.37 -5.86
CA SER A 178 5.12 21.82 -5.89
C SER A 178 4.43 22.45 -4.68
N LYS A 179 4.84 23.68 -4.30
CA LYS A 179 4.26 24.44 -3.19
C LYS A 179 2.74 24.63 -3.34
N ASP A 180 2.27 24.80 -4.56
CA ASP A 180 0.84 24.92 -4.89
C ASP A 180 0.10 23.59 -4.98
N LYS A 181 0.81 22.46 -4.75
CA LYS A 181 0.29 21.09 -4.79
C LYS A 181 -0.31 20.66 -6.15
N THR A 182 0.05 21.37 -7.23
CA THR A 182 -0.49 21.09 -8.57
C THR A 182 0.42 20.20 -9.42
N LYS A 183 1.70 20.04 -9.02
CA LYS A 183 2.69 19.26 -9.77
C LYS A 183 3.35 18.23 -8.89
N LEU A 184 3.47 17.02 -9.41
CA LEU A 184 4.31 15.96 -8.87
C LEU A 184 5.61 15.92 -9.67
N TYR A 185 6.73 15.98 -9.00
CA TYR A 185 8.05 15.81 -9.57
C TYR A 185 8.58 14.44 -9.19
N MET A 186 9.17 13.76 -10.15
CA MET A 186 9.96 12.56 -9.92
C MET A 186 11.36 12.80 -10.47
N LEU A 187 12.35 12.62 -9.65
CA LEU A 187 13.76 12.73 -10.03
C LEU A 187 14.41 11.37 -9.85
N ILE A 188 14.99 10.86 -10.94
CA ILE A 188 15.62 9.56 -10.99
C ILE A 188 17.09 9.76 -11.28
N ASN A 189 17.96 9.24 -10.41
CA ASN A 189 19.37 9.13 -10.65
C ASN A 189 19.74 7.68 -10.90
N GLU A 190 20.38 7.41 -12.03
CA GLU A 190 20.92 6.11 -12.36
C GLU A 190 22.40 6.03 -12.01
N MET A 191 22.82 4.93 -11.42
CA MET A 191 24.23 4.59 -11.28
C MET A 191 24.65 3.72 -12.48
N SER A 192 25.46 4.26 -13.34
CA SER A 192 26.06 3.52 -14.45
C SER A 192 27.58 3.70 -14.48
N VAL A 193 28.26 2.91 -15.31
CA VAL A 193 29.72 3.05 -15.53
C VAL A 193 30.08 4.44 -16.09
N GLN A 194 29.11 5.18 -16.61
CA GLN A 194 29.28 6.47 -17.29
C GLN A 194 28.71 7.66 -16.49
N SER A 195 27.94 7.41 -15.43
CA SER A 195 27.35 8.45 -14.58
C SER A 195 27.86 8.37 -13.16
N SER A 196 28.24 9.51 -12.58
CA SER A 196 28.58 9.61 -11.17
C SER A 196 27.31 9.42 -10.34
N ALA A 197 27.38 8.53 -9.37
CA ALA A 197 26.32 8.42 -8.36
C ALA A 197 26.31 9.69 -7.51
N ILE A 198 25.12 10.17 -7.18
CA ILE A 198 24.85 11.26 -6.24
C ILE A 198 24.10 10.73 -5.04
N ASP A 199 24.26 11.39 -3.90
CA ASP A 199 23.47 11.07 -2.72
C ASP A 199 22.09 11.73 -2.74
N CYS A 200 21.19 11.29 -1.87
CA CYS A 200 19.82 11.83 -1.80
C CYS A 200 19.80 13.31 -1.43
N ILE A 201 20.76 13.79 -0.66
CA ILE A 201 20.84 15.18 -0.18
C ILE A 201 21.17 16.12 -1.33
N GLU A 202 22.17 15.76 -2.13
CA GLU A 202 22.54 16.51 -3.32
C GLU A 202 21.36 16.53 -4.31
N LEU A 203 20.70 15.40 -4.52
CA LEU A 203 19.51 15.28 -5.36
C LEU A 203 18.35 16.16 -4.86
N CYS A 204 18.12 16.19 -3.53
CA CYS A 204 17.13 17.04 -2.90
C CYS A 204 17.38 18.53 -3.11
N SER A 205 18.62 18.96 -3.04
CA SER A 205 18.99 20.36 -3.24
C SER A 205 18.58 20.85 -4.64
N TRP A 206 18.59 19.98 -5.63
CA TRP A 206 18.14 20.30 -6.98
C TRP A 206 16.62 20.44 -7.08
N MET A 207 15.86 19.73 -6.25
CA MET A 207 14.40 19.84 -6.23
C MET A 207 13.91 21.07 -5.48
N VAL A 208 14.57 21.46 -4.40
CA VAL A 208 14.16 22.57 -3.55
C VAL A 208 14.46 23.94 -4.19
N ASN A 209 15.54 24.03 -4.96
CA ASN A 209 15.99 25.28 -5.59
C ASN A 209 15.32 25.59 -6.95
N ARG A 210 14.25 24.89 -7.32
CA ARG A 210 13.47 25.10 -8.54
C ARG A 210 12.00 25.36 -8.24
#